data_b4289b88b0736060a96f8dde2845e052
#
_entry.id   b4289b88b0736060a96f8dde2845e052
#
_cell.length_a   1.000
_cell.length_b   1.000
_cell.length_c   1.000
_cell.angle_alpha   90.00
_cell.angle_beta   90.00
_cell.angle_gamma   90.00
#
_symmetry.space_group_name_H-M   'P 1'
#
loop_
_entity.id
_entity.type
_entity.pdbx_description
1 polymer ?
#
loop_
_entity_poly.entity_id
_entity_poly.type
_entity_poly.pdbx_seq_one_letter_code
_entity_poly.pdbx_strand_id
1 'polypeptide(L)'
;MKNLERKNKHMKLDDRIEIQECLCKGMSFKAIAKRIGKDPTTISKEVKLRSKDYRNTFTKIDDCCPKLLKAPFVCNGCSRQNHSNCIYPRRKYSAKIAQNEYEVILTESREGIPLNKEEFYTNEHIISQAVKDGQHIYHAIMANNLSVSKTTVYRHIEKGYYEISKIDLPRAVKFKLRKSKKEDYVPKGLKINRTYEDFLRFIDDNPNCCYSEMDTVIGTPGGKVIMTFQFVNVDFMFGILMDNKSAAEGGERIKQLKQSLTCAGYSFSDIFPVILTDNGGEFSNVFAFENDLNGVKETSLFFCDPNCSWQKPHVENNHALLRNIVPKDRSFDNFTQDTVNLIFSHVNAVKRKQFNGKSAYDMFCFTYSADLASILGISKIPEKNVIQSPRLLTLLSN
;
A
#
# COMPACT_ATOMS: atom_id res chain seq x y z
N MET A 1 -1.52 -45.17 -2.13
CA MET A 1 -0.59 -44.07 -2.41
C MET A 1 -0.84 -42.81 -1.54
N LYS A 2 -0.88 -42.91 -0.22
CA LYS A 2 -1.15 -41.75 0.69
C LYS A 2 -0.08 -41.44 1.74
N ASN A 3 1.11 -42.04 1.68
CA ASN A 3 2.10 -41.96 2.77
C ASN A 3 3.48 -41.34 2.41
N LEU A 4 3.68 -40.80 1.20
CA LEU A 4 4.97 -40.20 0.79
C LEU A 4 5.11 -38.71 1.11
N GLU A 5 4.01 -37.98 1.32
CA GLU A 5 4.06 -36.53 1.54
C GLU A 5 4.43 -36.06 2.96
N ARG A 6 4.47 -36.96 3.95
CA ARG A 6 4.67 -36.59 5.36
C ARG A 6 6.14 -36.63 5.86
N LYS A 7 7.06 -37.21 5.10
CA LYS A 7 8.42 -37.52 5.60
C LYS A 7 9.31 -36.29 5.94
N ASN A 8 9.04 -35.12 5.38
CA ASN A 8 9.92 -33.93 5.54
C ASN A 8 9.24 -32.70 6.13
N LYS A 9 8.04 -32.80 6.71
CA LYS A 9 7.38 -31.66 7.34
C LYS A 9 7.82 -31.51 8.81
N HIS A 10 8.05 -30.27 9.25
CA HIS A 10 8.34 -29.93 10.66
C HIS A 10 7.24 -30.48 11.59
N MET A 11 7.61 -30.80 12.83
CA MET A 11 6.63 -31.20 13.84
C MET A 11 5.70 -30.04 14.19
N LYS A 12 4.42 -30.34 14.27
CA LYS A 12 3.37 -29.42 14.72
C LYS A 12 3.04 -29.65 16.19
N LEU A 13 2.24 -28.77 16.77
CA LEU A 13 1.77 -28.91 18.15
C LEU A 13 1.04 -30.24 18.38
N ASP A 14 0.21 -30.67 17.43
CA ASP A 14 -0.53 -31.94 17.51
C ASP A 14 0.43 -33.14 17.60
N ASP A 15 1.49 -33.15 16.79
CA ASP A 15 2.53 -34.20 16.85
C ASP A 15 3.20 -34.23 18.25
N ARG A 16 3.44 -33.07 18.86
CA ARG A 16 4.04 -32.92 20.19
C ARG A 16 3.11 -33.37 21.30
N ILE A 17 1.82 -33.07 21.19
CA ILE A 17 0.78 -33.54 22.13
C ILE A 17 0.74 -35.08 22.09
N GLU A 18 0.71 -35.67 20.90
CA GLU A 18 0.69 -37.12 20.73
C GLU A 18 1.97 -37.77 21.31
N ILE A 19 3.13 -37.16 21.12
CA ILE A 19 4.40 -37.62 21.75
C ILE A 19 4.25 -37.61 23.27
N GLN A 20 3.76 -36.51 23.84
CA GLN A 20 3.58 -36.39 25.29
C GLN A 20 2.65 -37.45 25.85
N GLU A 21 1.51 -37.70 25.24
CA GLU A 21 0.53 -38.71 25.66
C GLU A 21 1.10 -40.11 25.58
N CYS A 22 1.79 -40.44 24.49
CA CYS A 22 2.40 -41.73 24.29
C CYS A 22 3.55 -41.98 25.31
N LEU A 23 4.34 -40.98 25.64
CA LEU A 23 5.34 -41.02 26.70
C LEU A 23 4.71 -41.27 28.07
N CYS A 24 3.56 -40.65 28.39
CA CYS A 24 2.81 -40.89 29.62
C CYS A 24 2.30 -42.34 29.69
N LYS A 25 2.00 -42.97 28.56
CA LYS A 25 1.61 -44.38 28.45
C LYS A 25 2.78 -45.33 28.42
N GLY A 26 4.03 -44.87 28.56
CA GLY A 26 5.24 -45.67 28.55
C GLY A 26 5.62 -46.30 27.20
N MET A 27 5.14 -45.73 26.09
CA MET A 27 5.42 -46.25 24.75
C MET A 27 6.88 -46.00 24.34
N SER A 28 7.44 -46.92 23.54
CA SER A 28 8.77 -46.73 22.97
C SER A 28 8.81 -45.75 21.83
N PHE A 29 9.97 -45.09 21.59
CA PHE A 29 10.11 -44.15 20.46
C PHE A 29 9.77 -44.76 19.10
N LYS A 30 10.04 -46.05 18.90
CA LYS A 30 9.65 -46.76 17.67
C LYS A 30 8.13 -46.84 17.50
N ALA A 31 7.40 -47.10 18.60
CA ALA A 31 5.94 -47.15 18.58
C ALA A 31 5.33 -45.76 18.37
N ILE A 32 5.87 -44.71 19.02
CA ILE A 32 5.45 -43.30 18.85
C ILE A 32 5.70 -42.86 17.40
N ALA A 33 6.89 -43.14 16.87
CA ALA A 33 7.26 -42.77 15.49
C ALA A 33 6.33 -43.38 14.44
N LYS A 34 5.95 -44.66 14.62
CA LYS A 34 4.99 -45.35 13.74
C LYS A 34 3.62 -44.67 13.77
N ARG A 35 3.18 -44.20 14.96
CA ARG A 35 1.88 -43.60 15.18
C ARG A 35 1.77 -42.21 14.52
N ILE A 36 2.80 -41.38 14.62
CA ILE A 36 2.81 -40.03 14.05
C ILE A 36 3.43 -39.94 12.65
N GLY A 37 3.91 -41.04 12.08
CA GLY A 37 4.50 -41.10 10.73
C GLY A 37 5.86 -40.39 10.63
N LYS A 38 6.69 -40.44 11.71
CA LYS A 38 8.03 -39.85 11.77
C LYS A 38 9.08 -40.90 12.04
N ASP A 39 10.36 -40.52 11.88
CA ASP A 39 11.47 -41.42 12.21
C ASP A 39 11.69 -41.48 13.74
N PRO A 40 12.02 -42.70 14.32
CA PRO A 40 12.28 -42.83 15.74
C PRO A 40 13.42 -41.96 16.28
N THR A 41 14.45 -41.69 15.46
CA THR A 41 15.54 -40.80 15.82
C THR A 41 15.10 -39.34 15.95
N THR A 42 14.13 -38.93 15.15
CA THR A 42 13.52 -37.61 15.23
C THR A 42 12.77 -37.44 16.55
N ILE A 43 11.99 -38.44 16.97
CA ILE A 43 11.30 -38.42 18.27
C ILE A 43 12.31 -38.37 19.41
N SER A 44 13.36 -39.21 19.36
CA SER A 44 14.42 -39.23 20.38
C SER A 44 15.11 -37.87 20.51
N LYS A 45 15.46 -37.24 19.38
CA LYS A 45 16.07 -35.90 19.36
C LYS A 45 15.14 -34.84 19.93
N GLU A 46 13.87 -34.82 19.52
CA GLU A 46 12.86 -33.89 20.02
C GLU A 46 12.69 -33.99 21.54
N VAL A 47 12.54 -35.21 22.07
CA VAL A 47 12.38 -35.45 23.52
C VAL A 47 13.63 -35.05 24.29
N LYS A 48 14.85 -35.41 23.81
CA LYS A 48 16.11 -35.03 24.48
C LYS A 48 16.32 -33.53 24.49
N LEU A 49 16.07 -32.87 23.35
CA LEU A 49 16.35 -31.44 23.19
C LEU A 49 15.37 -30.55 23.98
N ARG A 50 14.09 -30.96 24.06
CA ARG A 50 13.00 -30.09 24.55
C ARG A 50 12.41 -30.56 25.89
N SER A 51 12.98 -31.55 26.54
CA SER A 51 12.59 -31.90 27.92
C SER A 51 13.27 -30.96 28.90
N LYS A 52 12.57 -30.67 30.02
CA LYS A 52 13.07 -29.80 31.09
C LYS A 52 13.21 -30.52 32.39
N ASP A 53 14.27 -30.20 33.10
CA ASP A 53 14.48 -30.67 34.45
C ASP A 53 13.72 -29.80 35.43
N TYR A 54 13.13 -30.43 36.45
CA TYR A 54 12.48 -29.74 37.55
C TYR A 54 12.71 -30.46 38.87
N ARG A 55 12.68 -29.71 39.95
CA ARG A 55 12.79 -30.19 41.31
C ARG A 55 11.43 -30.06 42.01
N ASN A 56 11.17 -30.96 42.93
CA ASN A 56 10.03 -30.83 43.84
C ASN A 56 10.50 -30.97 45.28
N THR A 57 9.56 -30.91 46.23
CA THR A 57 9.83 -31.02 47.66
C THR A 57 10.52 -32.31 48.09
N PHE A 58 10.46 -33.37 47.28
CA PHE A 58 11.07 -34.67 47.55
C PHE A 58 12.47 -34.85 46.94
N THR A 59 12.95 -33.87 46.17
CA THR A 59 14.33 -33.94 45.56
C THR A 59 15.36 -33.67 46.62
N LYS A 60 16.21 -34.70 46.90
CA LYS A 60 17.22 -34.65 47.96
C LYS A 60 18.67 -34.69 47.43
N ILE A 61 18.85 -35.11 46.19
CA ILE A 61 20.17 -35.24 45.56
C ILE A 61 20.17 -34.50 44.22
N ASP A 62 21.38 -34.11 43.80
CA ASP A 62 21.56 -33.33 42.57
C ASP A 62 21.88 -34.21 41.35
N ASP A 63 22.23 -35.48 41.57
CA ASP A 63 22.59 -36.41 40.53
C ASP A 63 21.40 -36.77 39.62
N CYS A 64 21.70 -37.09 38.35
CA CYS A 64 20.70 -37.54 37.39
C CYS A 64 20.20 -38.96 37.75
N CYS A 65 18.89 -39.16 37.70
CA CYS A 65 18.33 -40.50 37.89
C CYS A 65 18.88 -41.48 36.84
N PRO A 66 19.44 -42.67 37.26
CA PRO A 66 19.97 -43.65 36.33
C PRO A 66 19.00 -44.12 35.22
N LYS A 67 17.70 -44.05 35.45
CA LYS A 67 16.69 -44.35 34.44
C LYS A 67 16.63 -43.32 33.30
N LEU A 68 17.04 -42.07 33.55
CA LEU A 68 17.09 -41.02 32.51
C LEU A 68 18.28 -41.17 31.57
N LEU A 69 19.25 -42.06 31.85
CA LEU A 69 20.36 -42.39 30.94
C LEU A 69 19.92 -43.31 29.79
N LYS A 70 18.74 -43.91 29.91
CA LYS A 70 18.14 -44.81 28.91
C LYS A 70 16.83 -44.23 28.40
N ALA A 71 16.44 -44.59 27.14
CA ALA A 71 15.15 -44.21 26.60
C ALA A 71 14.00 -44.59 27.54
N PRO A 72 13.00 -43.71 27.72
CA PRO A 72 12.69 -42.50 26.94
C PRO A 72 13.33 -41.18 27.41
N PHE A 73 14.35 -41.22 28.30
CA PHE A 73 15.10 -40.04 28.82
C PHE A 73 14.26 -39.03 29.63
N VAL A 74 13.02 -39.35 29.93
CA VAL A 74 12.03 -38.49 30.64
C VAL A 74 11.22 -39.28 31.65
N CYS A 75 10.65 -38.61 32.61
CA CYS A 75 9.83 -39.20 33.67
C CYS A 75 8.34 -39.32 33.33
N ASN A 76 7.91 -38.95 32.12
CA ASN A 76 6.49 -38.86 31.75
C ASN A 76 5.70 -40.15 32.01
N GLY A 77 6.25 -41.32 31.78
CA GLY A 77 5.63 -42.62 32.08
C GLY A 77 6.15 -43.29 33.34
N CYS A 78 6.94 -42.60 34.16
CA CYS A 78 7.55 -43.21 35.36
C CYS A 78 6.56 -43.32 36.53
N SER A 79 6.31 -44.51 37.04
CA SER A 79 5.41 -44.76 38.19
C SER A 79 5.79 -43.99 39.45
N ARG A 80 7.08 -43.67 39.62
CA ARG A 80 7.59 -42.91 40.79
C ARG A 80 7.63 -41.39 40.62
N GLN A 81 7.22 -40.85 39.46
CA GLN A 81 7.37 -39.39 39.17
C GLN A 81 6.69 -38.48 40.19
N ASN A 82 5.61 -38.94 40.80
CA ASN A 82 4.82 -38.16 41.80
C ASN A 82 4.97 -38.71 43.22
N HIS A 83 5.81 -39.68 43.45
CA HIS A 83 5.97 -40.29 44.76
C HIS A 83 7.14 -39.69 45.56
N SER A 84 6.98 -39.64 46.89
CA SER A 84 8.04 -39.24 47.84
C SER A 84 9.32 -40.10 47.73
N ASN A 85 9.21 -41.34 47.24
CA ASN A 85 10.32 -42.26 47.05
C ASN A 85 11.25 -41.93 45.89
N CYS A 86 10.93 -40.92 45.08
CA CYS A 86 11.85 -40.44 44.06
C CYS A 86 12.62 -39.21 44.56
N ILE A 87 13.89 -39.40 44.90
CA ILE A 87 14.79 -38.39 45.49
C ILE A 87 15.61 -37.64 44.43
N TYR A 88 15.52 -38.01 43.16
CA TYR A 88 16.27 -37.43 42.04
C TYR A 88 15.55 -36.27 41.43
N PRO A 89 16.26 -35.32 40.76
CA PRO A 89 15.66 -34.37 39.85
C PRO A 89 14.86 -35.10 38.76
N ARG A 90 13.74 -34.52 38.37
CA ARG A 90 12.85 -35.12 37.38
C ARG A 90 12.98 -34.39 36.04
N ARG A 91 12.85 -35.12 34.94
CA ARG A 91 12.86 -34.57 33.59
C ARG A 91 11.52 -34.85 32.93
N LYS A 92 10.87 -33.79 32.44
CA LYS A 92 9.57 -33.90 31.77
C LYS A 92 9.61 -33.34 30.35
N TYR A 93 8.98 -34.02 29.44
CA TYR A 93 8.63 -33.50 28.14
C TYR A 93 7.22 -32.92 28.22
N SER A 94 7.05 -31.67 27.78
CA SER A 94 5.76 -30.94 27.68
C SER A 94 5.61 -30.43 26.27
N ALA A 95 4.52 -30.83 25.60
CA ALA A 95 4.21 -30.42 24.23
C ALA A 95 4.14 -28.91 24.08
N LYS A 96 3.50 -28.21 25.05
CA LYS A 96 3.37 -26.76 25.04
C LYS A 96 4.72 -26.05 25.16
N ILE A 97 5.57 -26.51 26.10
CA ILE A 97 6.92 -25.93 26.29
C ILE A 97 7.77 -26.18 25.05
N ALA A 98 7.74 -27.40 24.51
CA ALA A 98 8.49 -27.77 23.32
C ALA A 98 8.06 -26.99 22.08
N GLN A 99 6.76 -26.69 21.95
CA GLN A 99 6.24 -25.86 20.86
C GLN A 99 6.70 -24.41 21.01
N ASN A 100 6.57 -23.81 22.19
CA ASN A 100 7.02 -22.45 22.43
C ASN A 100 8.51 -22.27 22.15
N GLU A 101 9.36 -23.20 22.61
CA GLU A 101 10.80 -23.17 22.32
C GLU A 101 11.09 -23.29 20.84
N TYR A 102 10.36 -24.14 20.12
CA TYR A 102 10.49 -24.27 18.68
C TYR A 102 10.14 -22.95 17.98
N GLU A 103 9.06 -22.29 18.38
CA GLU A 103 8.63 -21.01 17.82
C GLU A 103 9.62 -19.88 18.10
N VAL A 104 10.20 -19.83 19.31
CA VAL A 104 11.25 -18.88 19.66
C VAL A 104 12.48 -19.09 18.79
N ILE A 105 13.02 -20.33 18.70
CA ILE A 105 14.16 -20.64 17.85
C ILE A 105 13.88 -20.33 16.37
N LEU A 106 12.67 -20.62 15.89
CA LEU A 106 12.26 -20.33 14.53
C LEU A 106 12.20 -18.81 14.24
N THR A 107 11.79 -18.02 15.23
CA THR A 107 11.75 -16.56 15.15
C THR A 107 13.16 -15.98 15.20
N GLU A 108 13.98 -16.39 16.18
CA GLU A 108 15.37 -15.95 16.33
C GLU A 108 16.25 -16.32 15.13
N SER A 109 16.06 -17.51 14.55
CA SER A 109 16.80 -17.93 13.35
C SER A 109 16.47 -17.13 12.09
N ARG A 110 15.37 -16.39 12.10
CA ARG A 110 14.93 -15.48 11.03
C ARG A 110 15.22 -14.00 11.35
N GLU A 111 15.79 -13.72 12.51
CA GLU A 111 16.27 -12.39 12.84
C GLU A 111 17.53 -12.08 12.05
N GLY A 112 17.61 -10.82 11.66
CA GLY A 112 18.73 -10.33 10.86
C GLY A 112 18.30 -9.87 9.47
N ILE A 113 19.29 -9.49 8.69
CA ILE A 113 19.12 -8.95 7.34
C ILE A 113 19.63 -10.03 6.36
N PRO A 114 18.75 -10.62 5.52
CA PRO A 114 19.13 -11.69 4.58
C PRO A 114 19.78 -11.13 3.32
N LEU A 115 20.61 -10.07 3.45
CA LEU A 115 21.34 -9.41 2.39
C LEU A 115 22.83 -9.40 2.74
N ASN A 116 23.71 -9.38 1.75
CA ASN A 116 25.11 -9.12 2.01
C ASN A 116 25.30 -7.65 2.43
N LYS A 117 26.42 -7.35 3.07
CA LYS A 117 26.71 -6.05 3.66
C LYS A 117 26.71 -4.92 2.60
N GLU A 118 27.32 -5.17 1.46
CA GLU A 118 27.42 -4.17 0.37
C GLU A 118 26.06 -3.87 -0.24
N GLU A 119 25.27 -4.90 -0.52
CA GLU A 119 23.91 -4.78 -1.04
C GLU A 119 22.99 -4.03 -0.05
N PHE A 120 23.13 -4.32 1.24
CA PHE A 120 22.35 -3.64 2.26
C PHE A 120 22.64 -2.13 2.29
N TYR A 121 23.91 -1.72 2.36
CA TYR A 121 24.26 -0.29 2.41
C TYR A 121 23.96 0.44 1.10
N THR A 122 24.08 -0.23 -0.05
CA THR A 122 23.69 0.33 -1.34
C THR A 122 22.17 0.60 -1.36
N ASN A 123 21.36 -0.37 -0.95
CA ASN A 123 19.91 -0.22 -0.88
C ASN A 123 19.50 0.87 0.14
N GLU A 124 20.16 0.90 1.30
CA GLU A 124 19.95 1.89 2.35
C GLU A 124 20.21 3.30 1.82
N HIS A 125 21.36 3.53 1.22
CA HIS A 125 21.74 4.85 0.69
C HIS A 125 20.78 5.35 -0.38
N ILE A 126 20.43 4.48 -1.36
CA ILE A 126 19.49 4.85 -2.44
C ILE A 126 18.12 5.19 -1.86
N ILE A 127 17.60 4.36 -0.95
CA ILE A 127 16.27 4.58 -0.38
C ILE A 127 16.25 5.80 0.52
N SER A 128 17.29 6.00 1.35
CA SER A 128 17.38 7.17 2.24
C SER A 128 17.45 8.46 1.42
N GLN A 129 18.23 8.50 0.35
CA GLN A 129 18.28 9.67 -0.54
C GLN A 129 16.93 9.90 -1.24
N ALA A 130 16.30 8.85 -1.77
CA ALA A 130 15.01 8.96 -2.43
C ALA A 130 13.90 9.49 -1.50
N VAL A 131 13.89 9.07 -0.24
CA VAL A 131 12.95 9.58 0.76
C VAL A 131 13.24 11.04 1.11
N LYS A 132 14.51 11.45 1.21
CA LYS A 132 14.90 12.87 1.41
C LYS A 132 14.46 13.75 0.22
N ASP A 133 14.43 13.22 -0.98
CA ASP A 133 13.83 13.86 -2.18
C ASP A 133 12.30 13.78 -2.21
N GLY A 134 11.66 13.21 -1.20
CA GLY A 134 10.21 13.08 -1.06
C GLY A 134 9.58 11.94 -1.86
N GLN A 135 10.38 11.04 -2.42
CA GLN A 135 9.86 9.88 -3.17
C GLN A 135 9.23 8.85 -2.23
N HIS A 136 8.20 8.17 -2.72
CA HIS A 136 7.63 7.02 -2.03
C HIS A 136 8.55 5.80 -2.15
N ILE A 137 8.66 5.01 -1.07
CA ILE A 137 9.52 3.81 -1.02
C ILE A 137 9.28 2.87 -2.21
N TYR A 138 8.02 2.62 -2.59
CA TYR A 138 7.73 1.74 -3.74
C TYR A 138 8.28 2.32 -5.05
N HIS A 139 8.15 3.63 -5.26
CA HIS A 139 8.73 4.29 -6.43
C HIS A 139 10.25 4.17 -6.44
N ALA A 140 10.91 4.43 -5.30
CA ALA A 140 12.37 4.33 -5.18
C ALA A 140 12.90 2.91 -5.49
N ILE A 141 12.21 1.87 -5.00
CA ILE A 141 12.55 0.47 -5.29
C ILE A 141 12.45 0.19 -6.78
N MET A 142 11.34 0.56 -7.43
CA MET A 142 11.10 0.26 -8.85
C MET A 142 11.99 1.08 -9.78
N ALA A 143 12.22 2.36 -9.48
CA ALA A 143 13.06 3.27 -10.30
C ALA A 143 14.55 2.89 -10.28
N ASN A 144 15.01 2.21 -9.24
CA ASN A 144 16.39 1.78 -9.07
C ASN A 144 16.57 0.25 -9.21
N ASN A 145 15.51 -0.49 -9.57
CA ASN A 145 15.53 -1.96 -9.74
C ASN A 145 16.11 -2.69 -8.51
N LEU A 146 15.73 -2.26 -7.29
CA LEU A 146 16.24 -2.88 -6.07
C LEU A 146 15.54 -4.22 -5.81
N SER A 147 16.31 -5.21 -5.36
CA SER A 147 15.84 -6.57 -5.06
C SER A 147 15.07 -6.68 -3.73
N VAL A 148 14.87 -5.57 -3.02
CA VAL A 148 14.24 -5.53 -1.70
C VAL A 148 12.73 -5.25 -1.79
N SER A 149 11.93 -5.92 -0.93
CA SER A 149 10.50 -5.67 -0.88
C SER A 149 10.16 -4.40 -0.09
N LYS A 150 9.06 -3.72 -0.47
CA LYS A 150 8.53 -2.56 0.27
C LYS A 150 8.35 -2.87 1.78
N THR A 151 7.81 -4.03 2.12
CA THR A 151 7.58 -4.45 3.51
C THR A 151 8.89 -4.62 4.27
N THR A 152 9.93 -5.14 3.60
CA THR A 152 11.27 -5.29 4.19
C THR A 152 11.88 -3.93 4.50
N VAL A 153 11.76 -2.96 3.60
CA VAL A 153 12.26 -1.59 3.81
C VAL A 153 11.58 -0.93 5.01
N TYR A 154 10.24 -0.99 5.09
CA TYR A 154 9.53 -0.43 6.27
C TYR A 154 9.97 -1.09 7.58
N ARG A 155 10.20 -2.40 7.58
CA ARG A 155 10.70 -3.13 8.76
C ARG A 155 12.12 -2.69 9.13
N HIS A 156 12.99 -2.45 8.15
CA HIS A 156 14.35 -1.95 8.41
C HIS A 156 14.33 -0.54 8.99
N ILE A 157 13.48 0.35 8.48
CA ILE A 157 13.28 1.70 9.02
C ILE A 157 12.73 1.63 10.46
N GLU A 158 11.75 0.75 10.72
CA GLU A 158 11.16 0.56 12.05
C GLU A 158 12.19 0.05 13.08
N LYS A 159 13.11 -0.81 12.66
CA LYS A 159 14.19 -1.32 13.50
C LYS A 159 15.39 -0.35 13.62
N GLY A 160 15.35 0.79 12.95
CA GLY A 160 16.45 1.78 12.97
C GLY A 160 17.70 1.35 12.21
N TYR A 161 17.56 0.47 11.23
CA TYR A 161 18.70 0.02 10.41
C TYR A 161 19.08 0.98 9.29
N TYR A 162 18.17 1.91 8.92
CA TYR A 162 18.38 2.95 7.93
C TYR A 162 18.64 4.28 8.60
N GLU A 163 19.31 5.20 7.92
CA GLU A 163 19.53 6.58 8.39
C GLU A 163 18.20 7.34 8.57
N ILE A 164 17.21 7.04 7.70
CA ILE A 164 15.88 7.63 7.77
C ILE A 164 15.01 6.95 8.82
N SER A 165 14.09 7.70 9.38
CA SER A 165 13.12 7.29 10.40
C SER A 165 11.68 7.32 9.86
N LYS A 166 10.70 6.86 10.66
CA LYS A 166 9.28 6.93 10.30
C LYS A 166 8.78 8.37 10.06
N ILE A 167 9.39 9.37 10.70
CA ILE A 167 8.98 10.79 10.56
C ILE A 167 9.35 11.34 9.18
N ASP A 168 10.43 10.83 8.58
CA ASP A 168 10.91 11.28 7.27
C ASP A 168 10.04 10.75 6.12
N LEU A 169 9.16 9.79 6.40
CA LEU A 169 8.30 9.17 5.39
C LEU A 169 7.15 10.10 4.98
N PRO A 170 6.78 10.15 3.69
CA PRO A 170 5.59 10.85 3.23
C PRO A 170 4.35 10.41 4.01
N ARG A 171 3.55 11.37 4.49
CA ARG A 171 2.31 11.13 5.27
C ARG A 171 2.52 10.49 6.65
N ALA A 172 3.70 10.62 7.24
CA ALA A 172 3.95 10.15 8.60
C ALA A 172 3.01 10.82 9.63
N VAL A 173 2.64 12.07 9.38
CA VAL A 173 1.73 12.85 10.25
C VAL A 173 0.39 13.08 9.54
N LYS A 174 -0.73 12.73 10.22
CA LYS A 174 -2.09 13.02 9.77
C LYS A 174 -2.65 14.23 10.54
N PHE A 175 -2.96 15.31 9.84
CA PHE A 175 -3.64 16.47 10.43
C PHE A 175 -5.16 16.26 10.43
N LYS A 176 -5.82 16.65 11.54
CA LYS A 176 -7.28 16.63 11.63
C LYS A 176 -7.83 17.83 10.83
N LEU A 177 -8.68 17.55 9.85
CA LEU A 177 -9.32 18.59 9.04
C LEU A 177 -10.21 19.48 9.92
N ARG A 178 -10.09 20.81 9.76
CA ARG A 178 -11.03 21.77 10.34
C ARG A 178 -12.32 21.78 9.49
N LYS A 179 -13.47 22.04 10.13
CA LYS A 179 -14.76 22.18 9.42
C LYS A 179 -14.66 23.36 8.44
N SER A 180 -14.99 23.11 7.15
CA SER A 180 -15.03 24.14 6.12
C SER A 180 -16.26 25.03 6.28
N LYS A 181 -16.18 26.27 5.75
CA LYS A 181 -17.35 27.16 5.56
C LYS A 181 -18.25 26.59 4.45
N LYS A 182 -19.54 27.02 4.44
CA LYS A 182 -20.47 26.68 3.35
C LYS A 182 -19.90 27.15 2.01
N GLU A 183 -19.85 26.23 1.05
CA GLU A 183 -19.46 26.52 -0.33
C GLU A 183 -20.71 26.73 -1.19
N ASP A 184 -20.56 27.44 -2.31
CA ASP A 184 -21.61 27.57 -3.31
C ASP A 184 -21.84 26.23 -4.00
N TYR A 185 -23.11 25.85 -4.14
CA TYR A 185 -23.50 24.57 -4.72
C TYR A 185 -24.18 24.75 -6.07
N VAL A 186 -24.01 23.74 -6.94
CA VAL A 186 -24.74 23.65 -8.21
C VAL A 186 -26.26 23.66 -7.95
N PRO A 187 -27.05 24.54 -8.62
CA PRO A 187 -28.51 24.57 -8.49
C PRO A 187 -29.15 23.22 -8.80
N LYS A 188 -30.19 22.85 -8.03
CA LYS A 188 -30.87 21.54 -8.18
C LYS A 188 -31.42 21.30 -9.59
N GLY A 189 -31.89 22.34 -10.28
CA GLY A 189 -32.42 22.24 -11.64
C GLY A 189 -31.38 21.76 -12.67
N LEU A 190 -30.11 22.05 -12.48
CA LEU A 190 -29.02 21.60 -13.37
C LEU A 190 -28.65 20.12 -13.17
N LYS A 191 -29.12 19.50 -12.08
CA LYS A 191 -28.84 18.09 -11.75
C LYS A 191 -29.88 17.11 -12.26
N ILE A 192 -30.92 17.58 -12.93
CA ILE A 192 -31.94 16.70 -13.53
C ILE A 192 -31.28 15.83 -14.58
N ASN A 193 -31.40 14.50 -14.42
CA ASN A 193 -30.76 13.46 -15.24
C ASN A 193 -29.20 13.52 -15.18
N ARG A 194 -28.61 14.06 -14.09
CA ARG A 194 -27.17 14.20 -13.89
C ARG A 194 -26.75 13.85 -12.46
N THR A 195 -27.57 13.10 -11.76
CA THR A 195 -27.25 12.63 -10.39
C THR A 195 -26.22 11.50 -10.43
N TYR A 196 -25.67 11.14 -9.27
CA TYR A 196 -24.79 9.98 -9.16
C TYR A 196 -25.51 8.66 -9.51
N GLU A 197 -26.81 8.54 -9.21
CA GLU A 197 -27.61 7.39 -9.66
C GLU A 197 -27.72 7.34 -11.19
N ASP A 198 -27.91 8.48 -11.85
CA ASP A 198 -27.94 8.55 -13.32
C ASP A 198 -26.59 8.17 -13.91
N PHE A 199 -25.47 8.56 -13.26
CA PHE A 199 -24.13 8.13 -13.61
C PHE A 199 -23.99 6.59 -13.53
N LEU A 200 -24.42 5.99 -12.43
CA LEU A 200 -24.34 4.52 -12.27
C LEU A 200 -25.15 3.79 -13.34
N ARG A 201 -26.36 4.26 -13.63
CA ARG A 201 -27.17 3.68 -14.72
C ARG A 201 -26.48 3.83 -16.08
N PHE A 202 -25.90 5.01 -16.33
CA PHE A 202 -25.18 5.25 -17.59
C PHE A 202 -23.98 4.30 -17.75
N ILE A 203 -23.21 4.08 -16.70
CA ILE A 203 -22.06 3.15 -16.73
C ILE A 203 -22.53 1.69 -16.87
N ASP A 204 -23.61 1.29 -16.20
CA ASP A 204 -24.21 -0.06 -16.34
C ASP A 204 -24.69 -0.31 -17.78
N ASP A 205 -25.31 0.70 -18.42
CA ASP A 205 -25.74 0.61 -19.82
C ASP A 205 -24.55 0.66 -20.81
N ASN A 206 -23.39 1.20 -20.39
CA ASN A 206 -22.20 1.39 -21.23
C ASN A 206 -20.92 0.84 -20.53
N PRO A 207 -20.78 -0.46 -20.30
CA PRO A 207 -19.74 -1.05 -19.46
C PRO A 207 -18.30 -0.83 -19.97
N ASN A 208 -18.13 -0.51 -21.24
CA ASN A 208 -16.82 -0.20 -21.84
C ASN A 208 -16.50 1.30 -21.91
N CYS A 209 -17.40 2.13 -21.41
CA CYS A 209 -17.20 3.58 -21.42
C CYS A 209 -16.21 4.00 -20.35
N CYS A 210 -15.13 4.63 -20.75
CA CYS A 210 -14.20 5.27 -19.81
C CYS A 210 -14.82 6.55 -19.27
N TYR A 211 -14.53 6.88 -18.02
CA TYR A 211 -14.93 8.16 -17.44
C TYR A 211 -13.75 8.85 -16.75
N SER A 212 -13.90 10.15 -16.59
CA SER A 212 -12.95 10.99 -15.86
C SER A 212 -13.60 11.56 -14.61
N GLU A 213 -12.87 11.58 -13.50
CA GLU A 213 -13.27 12.32 -12.30
C GLU A 213 -12.69 13.73 -12.38
N MET A 214 -13.49 14.73 -12.02
CA MET A 214 -13.08 16.14 -12.01
C MET A 214 -13.27 16.74 -10.63
N ASP A 215 -12.34 17.62 -10.23
CA ASP A 215 -12.38 18.29 -8.92
C ASP A 215 -11.60 19.61 -8.97
N THR A 216 -11.74 20.43 -7.95
CA THR A 216 -10.99 21.69 -7.81
C THR A 216 -10.11 21.68 -6.58
N VAL A 217 -8.82 21.88 -6.78
CA VAL A 217 -7.85 22.03 -5.70
C VAL A 217 -7.71 23.51 -5.36
N ILE A 218 -8.05 23.86 -4.11
CA ILE A 218 -7.95 25.22 -3.57
C ILE A 218 -6.62 25.38 -2.82
N GLY A 219 -5.88 26.46 -3.12
CA GLY A 219 -4.72 26.88 -2.34
C GLY A 219 -5.18 27.72 -1.14
N THR A 220 -5.16 29.03 -1.29
CA THR A 220 -5.73 29.99 -0.32
C THR A 220 -7.13 30.39 -0.74
N PRO A 221 -8.05 30.63 0.20
CA PRO A 221 -9.40 31.14 -0.12
C PRO A 221 -9.33 32.48 -0.89
N GLY A 222 -10.02 32.53 -2.01
CA GLY A 222 -10.08 33.76 -2.87
C GLY A 222 -8.91 33.92 -3.85
N GLY A 223 -7.91 33.05 -3.80
CA GLY A 223 -6.80 33.02 -4.77
C GLY A 223 -7.06 32.09 -5.95
N LYS A 224 -6.03 31.93 -6.80
CA LYS A 224 -6.04 30.96 -7.89
C LYS A 224 -6.33 29.54 -7.42
N VAL A 225 -6.98 28.76 -8.27
CA VAL A 225 -7.34 27.37 -8.03
C VAL A 225 -6.91 26.50 -9.21
N ILE A 226 -6.82 25.19 -9.00
CA ILE A 226 -6.48 24.24 -10.06
C ILE A 226 -7.66 23.32 -10.27
N MET A 227 -8.28 23.36 -11.46
CA MET A 227 -9.26 22.37 -11.90
C MET A 227 -8.50 21.13 -12.38
N THR A 228 -8.81 19.97 -11.83
CA THR A 228 -8.11 18.72 -12.07
C THR A 228 -9.01 17.72 -12.78
N PHE A 229 -8.44 16.98 -13.71
CA PHE A 229 -9.06 15.87 -14.43
C PHE A 229 -8.27 14.59 -14.16
N GLN A 230 -8.97 13.54 -13.77
CA GLN A 230 -8.43 12.23 -13.47
C GLN A 230 -9.01 11.20 -14.44
N PHE A 231 -8.18 10.63 -15.29
CA PHE A 231 -8.53 9.45 -16.10
C PHE A 231 -8.50 8.21 -15.21
N VAL A 232 -9.66 7.65 -14.91
CA VAL A 232 -9.82 6.57 -13.93
C VAL A 232 -9.14 5.28 -14.39
N ASN A 233 -9.27 4.94 -15.68
CA ASN A 233 -8.74 3.70 -16.28
C ASN A 233 -7.21 3.59 -16.24
N VAL A 234 -6.50 4.70 -16.30
CA VAL A 234 -5.02 4.76 -16.34
C VAL A 234 -4.41 5.55 -15.17
N ASP A 235 -5.26 6.01 -14.25
CA ASP A 235 -4.89 6.77 -13.05
C ASP A 235 -4.01 8.01 -13.35
N PHE A 236 -4.23 8.61 -14.53
CA PHE A 236 -3.50 9.78 -15.04
C PHE A 236 -4.28 11.07 -14.72
N MET A 237 -3.57 12.09 -14.25
CA MET A 237 -4.16 13.36 -13.86
C MET A 237 -3.45 14.54 -14.53
N PHE A 238 -4.22 15.53 -14.95
CA PHE A 238 -3.69 16.84 -15.32
C PHE A 238 -4.51 17.96 -14.67
N GLY A 239 -4.00 19.18 -14.71
CA GLY A 239 -4.64 20.32 -14.08
C GLY A 239 -4.63 21.58 -14.94
N ILE A 240 -5.67 22.36 -14.84
CA ILE A 240 -5.83 23.66 -15.48
C ILE A 240 -5.86 24.74 -14.40
N LEU A 241 -4.95 25.71 -14.50
CA LEU A 241 -4.92 26.83 -13.56
C LEU A 241 -6.06 27.80 -13.88
N MET A 242 -6.84 28.15 -12.86
CA MET A 242 -7.92 29.12 -12.94
C MET A 242 -7.62 30.32 -12.03
N ASP A 243 -7.94 31.52 -12.48
CA ASP A 243 -7.70 32.73 -11.69
C ASP A 243 -8.68 32.85 -10.51
N ASN A 244 -9.85 32.24 -10.62
CA ASN A 244 -10.84 32.19 -9.54
C ASN A 244 -11.72 30.94 -9.65
N LYS A 245 -12.45 30.61 -8.56
CA LYS A 245 -13.39 29.49 -8.49
C LYS A 245 -14.80 29.93 -8.93
N SER A 246 -15.00 30.26 -10.23
CA SER A 246 -16.29 30.66 -10.76
C SER A 246 -16.75 29.81 -11.94
N ALA A 247 -18.06 29.74 -12.18
CA ALA A 247 -18.64 29.03 -13.32
C ALA A 247 -18.22 29.64 -14.68
N ALA A 248 -18.02 30.94 -14.74
CA ALA A 248 -17.57 31.63 -15.95
C ALA A 248 -16.14 31.20 -16.31
N GLU A 249 -15.23 31.22 -15.31
CA GLU A 249 -13.82 30.81 -15.48
C GLU A 249 -13.74 29.33 -15.84
N GLY A 250 -14.45 28.45 -15.12
CA GLY A 250 -14.49 27.01 -15.42
C GLY A 250 -14.96 26.74 -16.85
N GLY A 251 -16.03 27.39 -17.29
CA GLY A 251 -16.54 27.26 -18.67
C GLY A 251 -15.55 27.75 -19.73
N GLU A 252 -14.85 28.86 -19.48
CA GLU A 252 -13.87 29.40 -20.42
C GLU A 252 -12.65 28.48 -20.55
N ARG A 253 -12.16 27.94 -19.43
CA ARG A 253 -11.02 26.98 -19.44
C ARG A 253 -11.36 25.69 -20.17
N ILE A 254 -12.58 25.16 -20.01
CA ILE A 254 -13.05 24.01 -20.79
C ILE A 254 -13.10 24.30 -22.26
N LYS A 255 -13.63 25.49 -22.65
CA LYS A 255 -13.65 25.89 -24.05
C LYS A 255 -12.24 25.95 -24.66
N GLN A 256 -11.28 26.51 -23.94
CA GLN A 256 -9.86 26.54 -24.36
C GLN A 256 -9.29 25.11 -24.50
N LEU A 257 -9.58 24.20 -23.57
CA LEU A 257 -9.18 22.81 -23.67
C LEU A 257 -9.76 22.14 -24.92
N LYS A 258 -11.06 22.33 -25.20
CA LYS A 258 -11.72 21.80 -26.39
C LYS A 258 -11.08 22.34 -27.68
N GLN A 259 -10.79 23.63 -27.75
CA GLN A 259 -10.10 24.25 -28.88
C GLN A 259 -8.70 23.63 -29.10
N SER A 260 -7.92 23.48 -28.03
CA SER A 260 -6.58 22.88 -28.09
C SER A 260 -6.60 21.44 -28.61
N LEU A 261 -7.56 20.63 -28.13
CA LEU A 261 -7.75 19.25 -28.59
C LEU A 261 -8.18 19.20 -30.06
N THR A 262 -9.16 20.02 -30.45
CA THR A 262 -9.65 20.08 -31.83
C THR A 262 -8.54 20.54 -32.81
N CYS A 263 -7.73 21.54 -32.44
CA CYS A 263 -6.59 21.99 -33.25
C CYS A 263 -5.55 20.90 -33.43
N ALA A 264 -5.42 19.99 -32.46
CA ALA A 264 -4.51 18.85 -32.51
C ALA A 264 -5.14 17.60 -33.17
N GLY A 265 -6.38 17.69 -33.67
CA GLY A 265 -7.06 16.60 -34.35
C GLY A 265 -7.75 15.57 -33.42
N TYR A 266 -7.94 15.92 -32.14
CA TYR A 266 -8.64 15.07 -31.18
C TYR A 266 -10.09 15.54 -30.98
N SER A 267 -11.02 14.58 -30.84
CA SER A 267 -12.38 14.85 -30.37
C SER A 267 -12.43 14.89 -28.86
N PHE A 268 -13.09 15.89 -28.29
CA PHE A 268 -13.27 15.97 -26.84
C PHE A 268 -14.09 14.78 -26.31
N SER A 269 -15.13 14.35 -27.05
CA SER A 269 -15.96 13.20 -26.68
C SER A 269 -15.19 11.88 -26.65
N ASP A 270 -14.18 11.71 -27.48
CA ASP A 270 -13.36 10.47 -27.49
C ASP A 270 -12.43 10.40 -26.28
N ILE A 271 -12.02 11.57 -25.77
CA ILE A 271 -11.13 11.68 -24.62
C ILE A 271 -11.93 11.74 -23.31
N PHE A 272 -13.04 12.46 -23.30
CA PHE A 272 -13.90 12.71 -22.14
C PHE A 272 -15.37 12.36 -22.41
N PRO A 273 -15.71 11.11 -22.72
CA PRO A 273 -17.11 10.74 -23.01
C PRO A 273 -18.02 10.96 -21.80
N VAL A 274 -17.48 10.78 -20.59
CA VAL A 274 -18.21 10.97 -19.32
C VAL A 274 -17.31 11.66 -18.31
N ILE A 275 -17.85 12.66 -17.63
CA ILE A 275 -17.20 13.40 -16.55
C ILE A 275 -18.05 13.31 -15.28
N LEU A 276 -17.45 12.83 -14.19
CA LEU A 276 -18.04 12.83 -12.84
C LEU A 276 -17.38 13.92 -11.99
N THR A 277 -18.17 14.84 -11.45
CA THR A 277 -17.67 15.96 -10.65
C THR A 277 -18.38 16.09 -9.32
N ASP A 278 -17.89 16.95 -8.43
CA ASP A 278 -18.62 17.34 -7.22
C ASP A 278 -19.65 18.44 -7.50
N ASN A 279 -20.20 19.00 -6.42
CA ASN A 279 -21.24 20.03 -6.50
C ASN A 279 -20.66 21.45 -6.44
N GLY A 280 -19.40 21.67 -6.81
CA GLY A 280 -18.78 22.99 -6.81
C GLY A 280 -19.46 23.96 -7.77
N GLY A 281 -19.59 25.22 -7.35
CA GLY A 281 -20.25 26.27 -8.17
C GLY A 281 -19.55 26.49 -9.51
N GLU A 282 -18.26 26.26 -9.62
CA GLU A 282 -17.46 26.34 -10.85
C GLU A 282 -17.92 25.38 -11.96
N PHE A 283 -18.60 24.29 -11.60
CA PHE A 283 -19.12 23.29 -12.54
C PHE A 283 -20.59 23.58 -12.95
N SER A 284 -21.19 24.69 -12.52
CA SER A 284 -22.59 25.01 -12.82
C SER A 284 -22.82 25.44 -14.26
N ASN A 285 -21.79 25.78 -15.03
CA ASN A 285 -21.92 26.03 -16.47
C ASN A 285 -21.94 24.70 -17.26
N VAL A 286 -22.94 23.86 -17.00
CA VAL A 286 -23.12 22.53 -17.60
C VAL A 286 -23.04 22.56 -19.12
N PHE A 287 -23.59 23.62 -19.75
CA PHE A 287 -23.57 23.77 -21.21
C PHE A 287 -22.14 23.78 -21.77
N ALA A 288 -21.20 24.49 -21.13
CA ALA A 288 -19.82 24.56 -21.60
C ALA A 288 -19.10 23.19 -21.47
N PHE A 289 -19.45 22.40 -20.46
CA PHE A 289 -18.87 21.06 -20.28
C PHE A 289 -19.43 20.04 -21.26
N GLU A 290 -20.77 20.00 -21.43
CA GLU A 290 -21.43 18.94 -22.22
C GLU A 290 -21.41 19.18 -23.72
N ASN A 291 -21.36 20.44 -24.19
CA ASN A 291 -21.55 20.78 -25.61
C ASN A 291 -20.22 21.14 -26.29
N ASP A 292 -20.11 20.81 -27.56
CA ASP A 292 -19.00 21.24 -28.42
C ASP A 292 -19.02 22.77 -28.66
N LEU A 293 -18.05 23.25 -29.44
CA LEU A 293 -17.95 24.68 -29.77
C LEU A 293 -19.10 25.19 -30.63
N ASN A 294 -19.91 24.30 -31.23
CA ASN A 294 -21.09 24.59 -32.04
C ASN A 294 -22.40 24.43 -31.26
N GLY A 295 -22.33 24.00 -29.99
CA GLY A 295 -23.48 23.81 -29.13
C GLY A 295 -24.15 22.43 -29.24
N VAL A 296 -23.48 21.46 -29.89
CA VAL A 296 -23.97 20.08 -29.99
C VAL A 296 -23.44 19.29 -28.80
N LYS A 297 -24.29 18.47 -28.15
CA LYS A 297 -23.91 17.67 -27.01
C LYS A 297 -22.89 16.59 -27.44
N GLU A 298 -21.72 16.57 -26.78
CA GLU A 298 -20.62 15.64 -27.06
C GLU A 298 -20.15 14.83 -25.83
N THR A 299 -20.49 15.27 -24.60
CA THR A 299 -20.05 14.67 -23.33
C THR A 299 -21.22 14.58 -22.37
N SER A 300 -21.18 13.66 -21.43
CA SER A 300 -22.15 13.58 -20.33
C SER A 300 -21.50 13.97 -19.01
N LEU A 301 -22.07 14.99 -18.34
CA LEU A 301 -21.59 15.46 -17.03
C LEU A 301 -22.52 14.97 -15.93
N PHE A 302 -21.94 14.35 -14.88
CA PHE A 302 -22.68 13.90 -13.70
C PHE A 302 -22.10 14.50 -12.42
N PHE A 303 -22.98 14.63 -11.42
CA PHE A 303 -22.62 15.21 -10.12
C PHE A 303 -22.70 14.17 -9.00
N CYS A 304 -21.67 14.12 -8.18
CA CYS A 304 -21.71 13.35 -6.93
C CYS A 304 -22.74 13.89 -5.96
N ASP A 305 -23.13 13.08 -4.99
CA ASP A 305 -23.93 13.53 -3.87
C ASP A 305 -23.15 14.46 -2.95
N PRO A 306 -23.82 15.40 -2.28
CA PRO A 306 -23.16 16.32 -1.35
C PRO A 306 -22.45 15.56 -0.21
N ASN A 307 -21.21 15.93 0.06
CA ASN A 307 -20.35 15.31 1.10
C ASN A 307 -20.05 13.81 0.92
N CYS A 308 -20.17 13.28 -0.30
CA CYS A 308 -19.91 11.89 -0.64
C CYS A 308 -18.57 11.75 -1.40
N SER A 309 -17.46 12.13 -0.76
CA SER A 309 -16.12 12.08 -1.37
C SER A 309 -15.70 10.66 -1.84
N TRP A 310 -16.26 9.62 -1.20
CA TRP A 310 -16.05 8.23 -1.60
C TRP A 310 -16.56 7.88 -3.01
N GLN A 311 -17.38 8.73 -3.62
CA GLN A 311 -17.85 8.57 -5.00
C GLN A 311 -16.79 8.95 -6.05
N LYS A 312 -15.71 9.66 -5.64
CA LYS A 312 -14.58 10.05 -6.49
C LYS A 312 -13.22 9.61 -5.85
N PRO A 313 -12.97 8.32 -5.66
CA PRO A 313 -11.80 7.86 -4.92
C PRO A 313 -10.48 8.07 -5.67
N HIS A 314 -10.50 8.08 -7.01
CA HIS A 314 -9.28 8.16 -7.81
C HIS A 314 -8.67 9.56 -7.78
N VAL A 315 -9.50 10.61 -7.95
CA VAL A 315 -9.03 12.00 -7.89
C VAL A 315 -8.48 12.34 -6.51
N GLU A 316 -9.11 11.84 -5.43
CA GLU A 316 -8.62 12.05 -4.05
C GLU A 316 -7.25 11.42 -3.80
N ASN A 317 -7.02 10.21 -4.32
CA ASN A 317 -5.73 9.53 -4.20
C ASN A 317 -4.62 10.31 -4.89
N ASN A 318 -4.86 10.86 -6.08
CA ASN A 318 -3.90 11.67 -6.80
C ASN A 318 -3.72 13.07 -6.20
N HIS A 319 -4.79 13.67 -5.65
CA HIS A 319 -4.65 14.90 -4.86
C HIS A 319 -3.74 14.71 -3.65
N ALA A 320 -3.70 13.50 -3.06
CA ALA A 320 -2.77 13.23 -1.99
C ALA A 320 -1.30 13.21 -2.46
N LEU A 321 -1.01 12.81 -3.72
CA LEU A 321 0.33 12.96 -4.32
C LEU A 321 0.63 14.43 -4.62
N LEU A 322 -0.31 15.15 -5.18
CA LEU A 322 -0.22 16.59 -5.39
C LEU A 322 0.13 17.32 -4.08
N ARG A 323 -0.55 16.97 -2.97
CA ARG A 323 -0.35 17.60 -1.66
C ARG A 323 0.99 17.26 -0.99
N ASN A 324 1.71 16.27 -1.46
CA ASN A 324 3.11 16.07 -1.07
C ASN A 324 4.02 17.15 -1.68
N ILE A 325 3.72 17.63 -2.89
CA ILE A 325 4.46 18.68 -3.59
C ILE A 325 3.99 20.06 -3.15
N VAL A 326 2.67 20.26 -3.14
CA VAL A 326 2.04 21.53 -2.77
C VAL A 326 1.19 21.32 -1.51
N PRO A 327 1.74 21.58 -0.32
CA PRO A 327 1.01 21.44 0.95
C PRO A 327 -0.29 22.24 0.97
N LYS A 328 -1.22 21.88 1.85
CA LYS A 328 -2.44 22.67 2.08
C LYS A 328 -2.08 24.08 2.53
N ASP A 329 -2.97 25.01 2.25
CA ASP A 329 -2.86 26.44 2.60
C ASP A 329 -1.73 27.20 1.87
N ARG A 330 -1.07 26.57 0.89
CA ARG A 330 -0.14 27.28 0.00
C ARG A 330 -0.92 27.95 -1.13
N SER A 331 -0.68 29.27 -1.35
CA SER A 331 -1.25 30.01 -2.47
C SER A 331 -0.74 29.50 -3.82
N PHE A 332 -1.61 29.56 -4.84
CA PHE A 332 -1.28 29.29 -6.24
C PHE A 332 -1.13 30.60 -7.05
N ASP A 333 -1.21 31.77 -6.42
CA ASP A 333 -1.24 33.07 -7.13
C ASP A 333 0.02 33.29 -7.97
N ASN A 334 1.17 32.79 -7.51
CA ASN A 334 2.44 32.85 -8.23
C ASN A 334 2.63 31.69 -9.21
N PHE A 335 1.67 30.77 -9.36
CA PHE A 335 1.79 29.68 -10.30
C PHE A 335 1.42 30.12 -11.71
N THR A 336 2.15 29.57 -12.67
CA THR A 336 1.80 29.58 -14.09
C THR A 336 1.22 28.23 -14.50
N GLN A 337 0.63 28.13 -15.69
CA GLN A 337 0.19 26.84 -16.19
C GLN A 337 1.36 25.84 -16.33
N ASP A 338 2.55 26.33 -16.71
CA ASP A 338 3.74 25.47 -16.80
C ASP A 338 4.18 24.90 -15.44
N THR A 339 4.05 25.71 -14.38
CA THR A 339 4.25 25.22 -13.01
C THR A 339 3.29 24.07 -12.68
N VAL A 340 2.01 24.22 -13.02
CA VAL A 340 0.98 23.20 -12.81
C VAL A 340 1.30 21.95 -13.64
N ASN A 341 1.64 22.12 -14.92
CA ASN A 341 2.01 21.04 -15.83
C ASN A 341 3.21 20.22 -15.30
N LEU A 342 4.23 20.90 -14.79
CA LEU A 342 5.40 20.22 -14.20
C LEU A 342 5.03 19.44 -12.96
N ILE A 343 4.23 20.01 -12.06
CA ILE A 343 3.76 19.33 -10.86
C ILE A 343 3.03 18.04 -11.24
N PHE A 344 2.07 18.10 -12.17
CA PHE A 344 1.34 16.91 -12.61
C PHE A 344 2.21 15.92 -13.40
N SER A 345 3.22 16.39 -14.11
CA SER A 345 4.23 15.51 -14.74
C SER A 345 4.95 14.65 -13.68
N HIS A 346 5.34 15.24 -12.55
CA HIS A 346 5.91 14.50 -11.43
C HIS A 346 4.90 13.57 -10.74
N VAL A 347 3.63 13.97 -10.60
CA VAL A 347 2.56 13.11 -10.04
C VAL A 347 2.34 11.88 -10.92
N ASN A 348 2.27 12.05 -12.23
CA ASN A 348 2.05 10.96 -13.18
C ASN A 348 3.26 10.04 -13.37
N ALA A 349 4.47 10.52 -13.09
CA ALA A 349 5.70 9.74 -13.21
C ALA A 349 5.92 8.75 -12.05
N VAL A 350 5.12 8.82 -10.97
CA VAL A 350 5.23 7.91 -9.82
C VAL A 350 4.90 6.47 -10.22
N LYS A 351 5.80 5.55 -9.92
CA LYS A 351 5.59 4.11 -10.15
C LYS A 351 4.48 3.57 -9.23
N ARG A 352 3.56 2.79 -9.77
CA ARG A 352 2.37 2.30 -9.09
C ARG A 352 2.32 0.79 -9.04
N LYS A 353 1.99 0.24 -7.87
CA LYS A 353 1.90 -1.21 -7.65
C LYS A 353 0.81 -1.84 -8.53
N GLN A 354 -0.35 -1.15 -8.67
CA GLN A 354 -1.46 -1.63 -9.49
C GLN A 354 -1.12 -1.78 -10.97
N PHE A 355 -0.09 -1.09 -11.45
CA PHE A 355 0.41 -1.17 -12.82
C PHE A 355 1.73 -1.95 -12.92
N ASN A 356 2.00 -2.84 -11.97
CA ASN A 356 3.22 -3.66 -11.95
C ASN A 356 4.51 -2.83 -12.07
N GLY A 357 4.56 -1.67 -11.42
CA GLY A 357 5.72 -0.78 -11.42
C GLY A 357 5.80 0.17 -12.60
N LYS A 358 4.80 0.23 -13.47
CA LYS A 358 4.67 1.31 -14.46
C LYS A 358 4.08 2.56 -13.81
N SER A 359 4.32 3.71 -14.40
CA SER A 359 3.72 4.99 -13.99
C SER A 359 2.36 5.22 -14.66
N ALA A 360 1.59 6.17 -14.15
CA ALA A 360 0.36 6.61 -14.80
C ALA A 360 0.64 7.22 -16.19
N TYR A 361 1.77 7.94 -16.34
CA TYR A 361 2.22 8.43 -17.63
C TYR A 361 2.46 7.30 -18.65
N ASP A 362 3.16 6.23 -18.24
CA ASP A 362 3.41 5.08 -19.12
C ASP A 362 2.10 4.41 -19.55
N MET A 363 1.13 4.28 -18.63
CA MET A 363 -0.19 3.70 -18.91
C MET A 363 -1.01 4.59 -19.84
N PHE A 364 -0.97 5.91 -19.64
CA PHE A 364 -1.68 6.86 -20.49
C PHE A 364 -1.12 6.84 -21.91
N CYS A 365 0.20 6.88 -22.07
CA CYS A 365 0.83 6.83 -23.40
C CYS A 365 0.54 5.51 -24.13
N PHE A 366 0.42 4.41 -23.40
CA PHE A 366 0.05 3.10 -23.96
C PHE A 366 -1.42 3.06 -24.44
N THR A 367 -2.33 3.65 -23.66
CA THR A 367 -3.79 3.59 -23.91
C THR A 367 -4.24 4.64 -24.93
N TYR A 368 -3.68 5.84 -24.85
CA TYR A 368 -4.01 6.98 -25.72
C TYR A 368 -2.84 7.33 -26.64
N SER A 369 -2.00 8.29 -26.24
CA SER A 369 -0.76 8.61 -26.95
C SER A 369 0.16 9.52 -26.11
N ALA A 370 1.45 9.58 -26.47
CA ALA A 370 2.38 10.57 -25.89
C ALA A 370 2.07 11.99 -26.37
N ASP A 371 1.58 12.13 -27.60
CA ASP A 371 1.20 13.43 -28.17
C ASP A 371 0.03 14.03 -27.40
N LEU A 372 -1.00 13.24 -27.06
CA LEU A 372 -2.10 13.69 -26.25
C LEU A 372 -1.63 14.12 -24.85
N ALA A 373 -0.72 13.34 -24.21
CA ALA A 373 -0.14 13.74 -22.93
C ALA A 373 0.53 15.11 -23.00
N SER A 374 1.27 15.37 -24.08
CA SER A 374 1.94 16.65 -24.34
C SER A 374 0.93 17.80 -24.54
N ILE A 375 -0.17 17.56 -25.27
CA ILE A 375 -1.25 18.54 -25.45
C ILE A 375 -1.92 18.89 -24.11
N LEU A 376 -2.07 17.90 -23.22
CA LEU A 376 -2.56 18.11 -21.85
C LEU A 376 -1.49 18.72 -20.92
N GLY A 377 -0.33 19.12 -21.47
CA GLY A 377 0.76 19.77 -20.73
C GLY A 377 1.60 18.82 -19.88
N ILE A 378 1.51 17.50 -20.06
CA ILE A 378 2.22 16.51 -19.25
C ILE A 378 3.41 15.93 -20.01
N SER A 379 4.58 16.05 -19.41
CA SER A 379 5.85 15.57 -19.96
C SER A 379 6.38 14.36 -19.20
N LYS A 380 7.16 13.54 -19.89
CA LYS A 380 7.84 12.41 -19.26
C LYS A 380 8.97 12.89 -18.33
N ILE A 381 8.90 12.48 -17.08
CA ILE A 381 9.97 12.72 -16.10
C ILE A 381 10.78 11.42 -15.96
N PRO A 382 12.12 11.48 -16.09
CA PRO A 382 12.97 10.32 -15.81
C PRO A 382 12.74 9.81 -14.39
N GLU A 383 12.69 8.50 -14.23
CA GLU A 383 12.25 7.85 -12.98
C GLU A 383 13.05 8.30 -11.75
N LYS A 384 14.38 8.46 -11.92
CA LYS A 384 15.27 8.90 -10.84
C LYS A 384 15.12 10.39 -10.48
N ASN A 385 14.54 11.18 -11.37
CA ASN A 385 14.36 12.62 -11.20
C ASN A 385 12.98 12.98 -10.63
N VAL A 386 12.15 11.99 -10.31
CA VAL A 386 10.81 12.24 -9.74
C VAL A 386 10.94 12.82 -8.35
N ILE A 387 10.35 14.01 -8.13
CA ILE A 387 10.34 14.72 -6.85
C ILE A 387 8.90 14.80 -6.36
N GLN A 388 8.62 14.27 -5.18
CA GLN A 388 7.31 14.24 -4.53
C GLN A 388 7.32 15.02 -3.21
N SER A 389 7.99 16.18 -3.21
CA SER A 389 8.15 17.04 -2.03
C SER A 389 8.09 18.52 -2.44
N PRO A 390 7.88 19.46 -1.49
CA PRO A 390 7.90 20.91 -1.75
C PRO A 390 9.21 21.43 -2.35
N ARG A 391 10.29 20.64 -2.29
CA ARG A 391 11.58 20.95 -2.95
C ARG A 391 11.39 21.21 -4.46
N LEU A 392 10.42 20.55 -5.12
CA LEU A 392 10.14 20.80 -6.53
C LEU A 392 9.82 22.29 -6.79
N LEU A 393 9.06 22.91 -5.91
CA LEU A 393 8.66 24.33 -6.05
C LEU A 393 9.84 25.30 -5.80
N THR A 394 10.78 24.94 -4.92
CA THR A 394 11.98 25.76 -4.69
C THR A 394 12.92 25.74 -5.90
N LEU A 395 12.98 24.65 -6.65
CA LEU A 395 13.77 24.55 -7.88
C LEU A 395 13.19 25.40 -9.02
N LEU A 396 11.89 25.76 -8.98
CA LEU A 396 11.24 26.64 -9.96
C LEU A 396 11.37 28.13 -9.61
N SER A 397 11.75 28.45 -8.39
CA SER A 397 11.89 29.84 -7.90
C SER A 397 13.29 30.41 -8.12
N ASN A 398 14.24 29.58 -8.55
CA ASN A 398 15.61 29.92 -8.93
C ASN A 398 15.79 29.91 -10.46
#